data_4b1f3e0b511cfb19bc5fa4eb73890726
#
_entry.id   4b1f3e0b511cfb19bc5fa4eb73890726
#
_cell.length_a   1.000
_cell.length_b   1.000
_cell.length_c   1.000
_cell.angle_alpha   90.00
_cell.angle_beta   90.00
_cell.angle_gamma   90.00
#
_symmetry.space_group_name_H-M   'P 1'
#
loop_
_entity.id
_entity.type
_entity.pdbx_description
1 polymer ?
#
loop_
_entity_poly.entity_id
_entity_poly.type
_entity_poly.pdbx_seq_one_letter_code
_entity_poly.pdbx_strand_id
1 'polypeptide(L)' 'MMKNKTLSDRYPKGQLVRSRQGRDQNKLYIVTASDDQFLYVANGVKWTVSNPKRKNPLHAQKIN' A
#
# COMPACT_ATOMS: atom_id res chain seq x y z
N MET A 1 -27.08 -2.60 -9.12
CA MET A 1 -26.36 -1.44 -8.65
C MET A 1 -24.89 -1.76 -8.46
N MET A 2 -24.04 -0.89 -8.92
CA MET A 2 -22.61 -1.11 -8.79
C MET A 2 -22.07 -0.49 -7.51
N LYS A 3 -21.21 -1.23 -6.84
CA LYS A 3 -20.48 -0.72 -5.71
C LYS A 3 -19.12 -0.23 -6.17
N ASN A 4 -18.68 0.86 -5.57
CA ASN A 4 -17.30 1.28 -5.74
C ASN A 4 -16.40 0.28 -5.00
N LYS A 5 -15.26 -0.02 -5.59
CA LYS A 5 -14.28 -0.85 -4.91
C LYS A 5 -13.64 -0.08 -3.76
N THR A 6 -13.47 -0.76 -2.65
CA THR A 6 -12.74 -0.20 -1.51
C THR A 6 -11.25 -0.32 -1.75
N LEU A 7 -10.44 0.30 -0.88
CA LEU A 7 -9.00 0.16 -0.97
C LEU A 7 -8.58 -1.30 -0.72
N SER A 8 -9.26 -2.01 0.17
CA SER A 8 -8.92 -3.41 0.41
C SER A 8 -9.23 -4.29 -0.80
N ASP A 9 -10.18 -3.92 -1.63
CA ASP A 9 -10.45 -4.63 -2.88
C ASP A 9 -9.38 -4.34 -3.94
N ARG A 10 -8.93 -3.11 -4.02
CA ARG A 10 -7.93 -2.69 -5.00
C ARG A 10 -6.51 -3.09 -4.60
N TYR A 11 -6.23 -3.04 -3.29
CA TYR A 11 -4.91 -3.34 -2.75
C TYR A 11 -5.09 -4.36 -1.63
N PRO A 12 -5.36 -5.62 -1.97
CA PRO A 12 -5.55 -6.64 -0.94
C PRO A 12 -4.26 -6.86 -0.17
N LYS A 13 -4.40 -7.38 1.04
CA LYS A 13 -3.26 -7.76 1.86
C LYS A 13 -2.34 -8.66 1.07
N GLY A 14 -1.05 -8.35 1.06
CA GLY A 14 -0.06 -9.10 0.30
C GLY A 14 0.24 -8.53 -1.07
N GLN A 15 -0.52 -7.51 -1.51
CA GLN A 15 -0.28 -6.89 -2.80
C GLN A 15 1.06 -6.15 -2.79
N LEU A 16 1.87 -6.41 -3.82
CA LEU A 16 3.12 -5.68 -4.02
C LEU A 16 2.83 -4.34 -4.66
N VAL A 17 3.41 -3.28 -4.13
CA VAL A 17 3.27 -1.92 -4.67
C VAL A 17 4.62 -1.25 -4.74
N ARG A 18 4.73 -0.29 -5.66
CA ARG A 18 5.90 0.56 -5.79
C ARG A 18 5.54 1.97 -5.36
N SER A 19 6.38 2.59 -4.55
CA SER A 19 6.19 3.98 -4.17
C SER A 19 6.48 4.88 -5.36
N ARG A 20 5.63 5.89 -5.57
CA ARG A 20 5.74 6.79 -6.72
C ARG A 20 6.22 8.17 -6.35
N GLN A 21 6.27 8.50 -5.07
CA GLN A 21 6.66 9.84 -4.63
C GLN A 21 7.46 9.78 -3.34
N GLY A 22 8.19 10.86 -3.10
CA GLY A 22 8.91 11.07 -1.87
C GLY A 22 10.29 10.45 -1.90
N ARG A 23 10.90 10.37 -0.73
CA ARG A 23 12.25 9.85 -0.59
C ARG A 23 12.34 8.37 -0.90
N ASP A 24 11.21 7.68 -0.82
CA ASP A 24 11.14 6.26 -1.08
C ASP A 24 10.64 5.95 -2.50
N GLN A 25 10.71 6.92 -3.40
CA GLN A 25 10.31 6.73 -4.79
C GLN A 25 11.01 5.50 -5.37
N ASN A 26 10.23 4.66 -6.05
CA ASN A 26 10.67 3.41 -6.69
C ASN A 26 10.98 2.27 -5.73
N LYS A 27 10.82 2.47 -4.42
CA LYS A 27 10.97 1.37 -3.47
C LYS A 27 9.72 0.50 -3.46
N LEU A 28 9.90 -0.77 -3.18
CA LEU A 28 8.82 -1.76 -3.18
C LEU A 28 8.36 -2.04 -1.75
N TYR A 29 7.06 -2.23 -1.64
CA TYR A 29 6.40 -2.53 -0.36
C TYR A 29 5.32 -3.57 -0.57
N ILE A 30 4.94 -4.23 0.53
CA ILE A 30 3.81 -5.16 0.56
C ILE A 30 2.69 -4.51 1.37
N VAL A 31 1.48 -4.54 0.85
CA VAL A 31 0.33 -4.03 1.59
C VAL A 31 0.01 -4.99 2.73
N THR A 32 -0.06 -4.46 3.95
CA THR A 32 -0.41 -5.24 5.13
C THR A 32 -1.82 -4.99 5.61
N ALA A 33 -2.36 -3.80 5.33
CA ALA A 33 -3.71 -3.41 5.71
C ALA A 33 -4.10 -2.17 4.93
N SER A 34 -5.35 -1.78 5.05
CA SER A 34 -5.84 -0.52 4.49
C SER A 34 -7.05 -0.06 5.30
N ASP A 35 -7.27 1.24 5.29
CA ASP A 35 -8.52 1.81 5.80
C ASP A 35 -9.23 2.53 4.64
N ASP A 36 -10.13 3.45 4.95
CA ASP A 36 -10.90 4.13 3.92
C ASP A 36 -10.06 5.07 3.06
N GLN A 37 -8.91 5.50 3.55
CA GLN A 37 -8.12 6.55 2.92
C GLN A 37 -6.69 6.15 2.62
N PHE A 38 -6.10 5.25 3.40
CA PHE A 38 -4.68 4.96 3.32
C PHE A 38 -4.38 3.49 3.25
N LEU A 39 -3.24 3.19 2.64
CA LEU A 39 -2.63 1.86 2.70
C LEU A 39 -1.62 1.83 3.83
N TYR A 40 -1.44 0.65 4.41
CA TYR A 40 -0.39 0.38 5.38
C TYR A 40 0.52 -0.67 4.77
N VAL A 41 1.80 -0.35 4.67
CA VAL A 41 2.73 -1.15 3.87
C VAL A 41 3.99 -1.44 4.67
N ALA A 42 4.64 -2.54 4.32
CA ALA A 42 5.87 -2.98 4.98
C ALA A 42 6.90 -3.35 3.93
N ASN A 43 8.19 -3.25 4.30
CA ASN A 43 9.29 -3.70 3.46
C ASN A 43 10.18 -4.70 4.18
N GLY A 44 9.83 -5.08 5.41
CA GLY A 44 10.56 -6.07 6.17
C GLY A 44 11.84 -5.56 6.85
N VAL A 45 12.16 -4.29 6.67
CA VAL A 45 13.36 -3.70 7.27
C VAL A 45 12.96 -2.61 8.26
N LYS A 46 12.84 -1.37 7.78
CA LYS A 46 12.41 -0.25 8.63
C LYS A 46 10.92 -0.34 8.93
N TRP A 47 10.13 -0.75 7.95
CA TRP A 47 8.69 -0.82 8.05
C TRP A 47 8.27 -2.28 8.08
N THR A 48 7.62 -2.69 9.15
CA THR A 48 7.25 -4.09 9.38
C THR A 48 5.75 -4.21 9.51
N VAL A 49 5.26 -5.46 9.58
CA VAL A 49 3.82 -5.71 9.76
C VAL A 49 3.31 -5.08 11.05
N SER A 50 4.10 -5.14 12.12
CA SER A 50 3.70 -4.55 13.40
C SER A 50 3.96 -3.05 13.48
N ASN A 51 4.73 -2.49 12.54
CA ASN A 51 4.99 -1.05 12.48
C ASN A 51 5.01 -0.60 11.02
N PRO A 52 3.85 -0.62 10.35
CA PRO A 52 3.79 -0.34 8.93
C PRO A 52 3.89 1.15 8.63
N LYS A 53 4.24 1.44 7.39
CA LYS A 53 4.24 2.81 6.88
C LYS A 53 2.85 3.13 6.32
N ARG A 54 2.32 4.30 6.66
CA ARG A 54 1.10 4.79 6.06
C ARG A 54 1.42 5.38 4.68
N LYS A 55 0.69 4.97 3.67
CA LYS A 55 0.95 5.36 2.30
C LYS A 55 -0.33 5.85 1.63
N ASN A 56 -0.26 7.00 0.97
CA ASN A 56 -1.36 7.49 0.17
C ASN A 56 -1.48 6.59 -1.08
N PRO A 57 -2.67 6.02 -1.34
CA PRO A 57 -2.83 5.14 -2.50
C PRO A 57 -2.54 5.82 -3.84
N LEU A 58 -2.68 7.14 -3.92
CA LEU A 58 -2.34 7.87 -5.15
C LEU A 58 -0.84 7.82 -5.45
N HIS A 59 -0.02 7.55 -4.44
CA HIS A 59 1.43 7.48 -4.58
C HIS A 59 1.93 6.03 -4.59
N ALA A 60 1.03 5.09 -4.80
CA ALA A 60 1.37 3.68 -4.83
C ALA A 60 0.98 3.09 -6.18
N GLN A 61 1.89 2.39 -6.81
CA GLN A 61 1.64 1.70 -8.06
C GLN A 61 1.54 0.20 -7.79
N LYS A 62 0.42 -0.37 -8.16
CA LYS A 62 0.22 -1.81 -8.02
C LYS A 62 1.14 -2.55 -8.98
N ILE A 63 1.83 -3.56 -8.47
CA ILE A 63 2.69 -4.43 -9.26
C ILE A 63 2.03 -5.79 -9.37
N ASN A 64 1.86 -6.26 -10.56
CA ASN A 64 1.27 -7.59 -10.79
C ASN A 64 2.35 -8.64 -11.00
#